data_dd088f0d940a61062e774a5b6e301dfd
#
_entry.id   dd088f0d940a61062e774a5b6e301dfd
#
_cell.length_a   1.000
_cell.length_b   1.000
_cell.length_c   1.000
_cell.angle_alpha   90.00
_cell.angle_beta   90.00
_cell.angle_gamma   90.00
#
_symmetry.space_group_name_H-M   'P 1'
#
loop_
_entity.id
_entity.type
_entity.pdbx_description
1 polymer ?
#
loop_
_entity_poly.entity_id
_entity_poly.type
_entity_poly.pdbx_seq_one_letter_code
_entity_poly.pdbx_strand_id
1 'polypeptide(L)'
;MTVPIVVVMVFVACVANGHLELVPIVLMHQLGVFAAAAGVGCVLDTFISPPVAPPGANPFKNPKNTDGFAKQLLLMLSIVLVMLSALPGGISVVVYIFRTQDVLTLVYGGLIQLLIGAALLVGGVAWGGHRYDKVSSKMLERVARFQAN
;
A
#
# COMPACT_ATOMS: atom_id res chain seq x y z
N MET A 1 9.89 -2.05 8.23
CA MET A 1 9.96 -1.94 9.71
C MET A 1 8.66 -1.48 10.40
N THR A 2 7.63 -1.06 9.70
CA THR A 2 6.37 -0.54 10.28
C THR A 2 5.44 -1.62 10.87
N VAL A 3 5.39 -2.83 10.29
CA VAL A 3 4.49 -3.91 10.74
C VAL A 3 4.69 -4.30 12.21
N PRO A 4 5.91 -4.57 12.71
CA PRO A 4 6.09 -4.95 14.11
C PRO A 4 5.69 -3.83 15.09
N ILE A 5 5.90 -2.56 14.70
CA ILE A 5 5.51 -1.41 15.53
C ILE A 5 3.99 -1.36 15.68
N VAL A 6 3.25 -1.55 14.60
CA VAL A 6 1.77 -1.54 14.61
C VAL A 6 1.24 -2.69 15.43
N VAL A 7 1.80 -3.90 15.31
CA VAL A 7 1.40 -5.06 16.12
C VAL A 7 1.58 -4.76 17.61
N VAL A 8 2.72 -4.20 17.99
CA VAL A 8 3.00 -3.83 19.41
C VAL A 8 2.02 -2.75 19.87
N MET A 9 1.77 -1.71 19.07
CA MET A 9 0.84 -0.64 19.44
C MET A 9 -0.59 -1.15 19.61
N VAL A 10 -1.08 -2.02 18.71
CA VAL A 10 -2.40 -2.66 18.84
C VAL A 10 -2.48 -3.48 20.12
N PHE A 11 -1.46 -4.29 20.40
CA PHE A 11 -1.43 -5.11 21.61
C PHE A 11 -1.46 -4.24 22.86
N VAL A 12 -0.61 -3.23 22.94
CA VAL A 12 -0.57 -2.29 24.08
C VAL A 12 -1.90 -1.57 24.26
N ALA A 13 -2.52 -1.10 23.18
CA ALA A 13 -3.82 -0.42 23.25
C ALA A 13 -4.93 -1.36 23.75
N CYS A 14 -4.99 -2.61 23.29
CA CYS A 14 -5.98 -3.59 23.75
C CYS A 14 -5.75 -3.98 25.22
N VAL A 15 -4.49 -4.15 25.65
CA VAL A 15 -4.15 -4.42 27.07
C VAL A 15 -4.57 -3.26 27.96
N ALA A 16 -4.24 -2.02 27.56
CA ALA A 16 -4.56 -0.81 28.32
C ALA A 16 -6.07 -0.60 28.51
N ASN A 17 -6.89 -1.04 27.55
CA ASN A 17 -8.35 -0.95 27.60
C ASN A 17 -9.03 -2.22 28.14
N GLY A 18 -8.29 -3.25 28.53
CA GLY A 18 -8.82 -4.50 29.06
C GLY A 18 -9.56 -5.40 28.08
N HIS A 19 -9.37 -5.17 26.74
CA HIS A 19 -10.08 -5.88 25.67
C HIS A 19 -9.11 -6.73 24.83
N LEU A 20 -8.44 -7.69 25.47
CA LEU A 20 -7.49 -8.59 24.81
C LEU A 20 -8.15 -9.46 23.71
N GLU A 21 -9.43 -9.76 23.85
CA GLU A 21 -10.22 -10.51 22.87
C GLU A 21 -10.33 -9.80 21.52
N LEU A 22 -10.15 -8.48 21.48
CA LEU A 22 -10.21 -7.70 20.23
C LEU A 22 -8.90 -7.68 19.46
N VAL A 23 -7.76 -8.10 20.05
CA VAL A 23 -6.45 -8.10 19.41
C VAL A 23 -6.45 -8.79 18.04
N PRO A 24 -6.94 -10.03 17.89
CA PRO A 24 -6.92 -10.72 16.60
C PRO A 24 -7.78 -10.01 15.55
N ILE A 25 -8.90 -9.41 15.96
CA ILE A 25 -9.82 -8.71 15.06
C ILE A 25 -9.18 -7.41 14.54
N VAL A 26 -8.57 -6.63 15.44
CA VAL A 26 -7.88 -5.39 15.06
C VAL A 26 -6.69 -5.70 14.17
N LEU A 27 -5.93 -6.77 14.44
CA LEU A 27 -4.84 -7.21 13.58
C LEU A 27 -5.33 -7.62 12.18
N MET A 28 -6.48 -8.29 12.07
CA MET A 28 -7.10 -8.60 10.77
C MET A 28 -7.36 -7.32 9.94
N HIS A 29 -7.95 -6.30 10.57
CA HIS A 29 -8.20 -5.01 9.90
C HIS A 29 -6.89 -4.38 9.42
N GLN A 30 -5.88 -4.33 10.29
CA GLN A 30 -4.58 -3.74 9.95
C GLN A 30 -3.88 -4.50 8.83
N LEU A 31 -3.87 -5.83 8.87
CA LEU A 31 -3.30 -6.66 7.81
C LEU A 31 -3.98 -6.42 6.45
N GLY A 32 -5.31 -6.26 6.44
CA GLY A 32 -6.06 -5.92 5.24
C GLY A 32 -5.63 -4.57 4.64
N VAL A 33 -5.50 -3.53 5.48
CA VAL A 33 -5.03 -2.21 5.04
C VAL A 33 -3.59 -2.28 4.53
N PHE A 34 -2.69 -2.98 5.22
CA PHE A 34 -1.31 -3.15 4.78
C PHE A 34 -1.21 -3.89 3.44
N ALA A 35 -1.98 -4.96 3.27
CA ALA A 35 -2.02 -5.70 2.02
C ALA A 35 -2.50 -4.81 0.86
N ALA A 36 -3.55 -4.01 1.09
CA ALA A 36 -4.05 -3.04 0.11
C ALA A 36 -2.98 -2.00 -0.25
N ALA A 37 -2.33 -1.40 0.76
CA ALA A 37 -1.29 -0.40 0.56
C ALA A 37 -0.08 -0.97 -0.19
N ALA A 38 0.34 -2.20 0.12
CA ALA A 38 1.42 -2.88 -0.58
C ALA A 38 1.06 -3.16 -2.05
N GLY A 39 -0.16 -3.64 -2.33
CA GLY A 39 -0.63 -3.88 -3.69
C GLY A 39 -0.67 -2.60 -4.52
N VAL A 40 -1.23 -1.52 -3.98
CA VAL A 40 -1.25 -0.20 -4.63
C VAL A 40 0.16 0.33 -4.82
N GLY A 41 1.05 0.15 -3.84
CA GLY A 41 2.46 0.53 -3.92
C GLY A 41 3.20 -0.15 -5.07
N CYS A 42 3.03 -1.47 -5.24
CA CYS A 42 3.61 -2.22 -6.36
C CYS A 42 3.22 -1.65 -7.72
N VAL A 43 1.98 -1.19 -7.87
CA VAL A 43 1.53 -0.53 -9.10
C VAL A 43 2.18 0.83 -9.25
N LEU A 44 2.17 1.65 -8.20
CA LEU A 44 2.72 3.00 -8.23
C LEU A 44 4.21 3.03 -8.57
N ASP A 45 5.00 2.11 -8.03
CA ASP A 45 6.44 2.04 -8.27
C ASP A 45 6.75 1.90 -9.76
N THR A 46 5.86 1.28 -10.54
CA THR A 46 6.03 1.18 -12.00
C THR A 46 5.82 2.51 -12.75
N PHE A 47 5.13 3.46 -12.15
CA PHE A 47 4.87 4.79 -12.72
C PHE A 47 5.85 5.86 -12.21
N ILE A 48 6.32 5.72 -10.96
CA ILE A 48 7.09 6.73 -10.25
C ILE A 48 8.60 6.45 -10.34
N SER A 49 9.02 5.29 -10.87
CA SER A 49 10.44 4.94 -10.98
C SER A 49 11.26 6.11 -11.51
N PRO A 50 12.20 6.65 -10.74
CA PRO A 50 13.03 7.75 -11.18
C PRO A 50 13.86 7.29 -12.38
N PRO A 51 14.05 8.15 -13.40
CA PRO A 51 14.97 7.83 -14.47
C PRO A 51 16.37 7.60 -13.88
N VAL A 52 17.00 6.49 -14.21
CA VAL A 52 18.37 6.20 -13.79
C VAL A 52 19.25 7.31 -14.36
N ALA A 53 19.99 8.00 -13.49
CA ALA A 53 20.92 9.03 -13.93
C ALA A 53 21.98 8.40 -14.85
N PRO A 54 22.32 9.02 -15.98
CA PRO A 54 23.36 8.49 -16.85
C PRO A 54 24.69 8.41 -16.10
N PRO A 55 25.60 7.44 -16.46
CA PRO A 55 26.90 7.31 -15.83
C PRO A 55 27.66 8.64 -15.87
N GLY A 56 28.15 9.12 -14.73
CA GLY A 56 28.87 10.39 -14.59
C GLY A 56 27.99 11.62 -14.38
N ALA A 57 26.67 11.49 -14.39
CA ALA A 57 25.79 12.59 -14.01
C ALA A 57 25.85 12.84 -12.49
N ASN A 58 25.84 14.11 -12.12
CA ASN A 58 25.80 14.49 -10.71
C ASN A 58 24.49 13.99 -10.07
N PRO A 59 24.51 13.06 -9.08
CA PRO A 59 23.32 12.48 -8.47
C PRO A 59 22.45 13.53 -7.75
N PHE A 60 23.02 14.70 -7.43
CA PHE A 60 22.30 15.80 -6.78
C PHE A 60 21.68 16.80 -7.76
N LYS A 61 21.94 16.67 -9.06
CA LYS A 61 21.28 17.49 -10.06
C LYS A 61 19.88 16.92 -10.31
N ASN A 62 18.86 17.53 -9.70
CA ASN A 62 17.47 17.20 -9.99
C ASN A 62 17.23 17.29 -11.51
N PRO A 63 16.88 16.19 -12.19
CA PRO A 63 16.38 16.30 -13.55
C PRO A 63 15.17 17.24 -13.49
N LYS A 64 15.11 18.24 -14.39
CA LYS A 64 13.96 19.14 -14.52
C LYS A 64 12.71 18.28 -14.73
N ASN A 65 11.99 18.02 -13.63
CA ASN A 65 10.80 17.15 -13.63
C ASN A 65 9.63 17.95 -14.18
N THR A 66 9.38 17.83 -15.46
CA THR A 66 8.14 18.29 -16.09
C THR A 66 6.91 17.49 -15.62
N ASP A 67 7.10 16.33 -14.99
CA ASP A 67 6.02 15.41 -14.60
C ASP A 67 5.66 15.44 -13.10
N GLY A 68 6.13 16.44 -12.36
CA GLY A 68 5.93 16.53 -10.91
C GLY A 68 4.46 16.51 -10.50
N PHE A 69 3.61 17.21 -11.24
CA PHE A 69 2.17 17.29 -10.95
C PHE A 69 1.46 15.95 -11.20
N ALA A 70 1.74 15.26 -12.29
CA ALA A 70 1.13 13.97 -12.60
C ALA A 70 1.52 12.91 -11.56
N LYS A 71 2.77 12.90 -11.10
CA LYS A 71 3.24 11.99 -10.03
C LYS A 71 2.55 12.30 -8.71
N GLN A 72 2.39 13.56 -8.38
CA GLN A 72 1.70 13.96 -7.15
C GLN A 72 0.21 13.59 -7.18
N LEU A 73 -0.44 13.75 -8.33
CA LEU A 73 -1.82 13.32 -8.53
C LEU A 73 -1.97 11.79 -8.35
N LEU A 74 -1.04 11.00 -8.92
CA LEU A 74 -1.01 9.55 -8.74
C LEU A 74 -0.84 9.14 -7.28
N LEU A 75 0.05 9.82 -6.53
CA LEU A 75 0.22 9.60 -5.10
C LEU A 75 -1.05 9.92 -4.32
N MET A 76 -1.71 11.04 -4.62
CA MET A 76 -2.98 11.38 -3.97
C MET A 76 -4.07 10.34 -4.28
N LEU A 77 -4.19 9.92 -5.54
CA LEU A 77 -5.15 8.91 -5.96
C LEU A 77 -4.91 7.57 -5.23
N SER A 78 -3.65 7.20 -5.03
CA SER A 78 -3.31 5.97 -4.30
C SER A 78 -3.71 6.02 -2.83
N ILE A 79 -3.50 7.17 -2.17
CA ILE A 79 -3.94 7.37 -0.78
C ILE A 79 -5.46 7.23 -0.69
N VAL A 80 -6.20 7.85 -1.61
CA VAL A 80 -7.67 7.74 -1.67
C VAL A 80 -8.09 6.28 -1.88
N LEU A 81 -7.42 5.53 -2.75
CA LEU A 81 -7.74 4.13 -3.01
C LEU A 81 -7.51 3.25 -1.77
N VAL A 82 -6.40 3.46 -1.05
CA VAL A 82 -6.11 2.77 0.21
C VAL A 82 -7.14 3.15 1.29
N MET A 83 -7.51 4.42 1.39
CA MET A 83 -8.55 4.86 2.32
C MET A 83 -9.92 4.24 2.00
N LEU A 84 -10.31 4.18 0.73
CA LEU A 84 -11.54 3.50 0.30
C LEU A 84 -11.53 2.01 0.65
N SER A 85 -10.38 1.35 0.50
CA SER A 85 -10.24 -0.06 0.89
C SER A 85 -10.40 -0.28 2.40
N ALA A 86 -10.12 0.73 3.23
CA ALA A 86 -10.26 0.67 4.69
C ALA A 86 -11.71 0.91 5.19
N LEU A 87 -12.63 1.36 4.32
CA LEU A 87 -14.00 1.67 4.71
C LEU A 87 -14.75 0.51 5.37
N PRO A 88 -14.72 -0.75 4.89
CA PRO A 88 -15.45 -1.84 5.51
C PRO A 88 -15.05 -2.04 6.98
N GLY A 89 -13.75 -1.97 7.27
CA GLY A 89 -13.24 -2.02 8.63
C GLY A 89 -13.71 -0.84 9.48
N GLY A 90 -13.57 0.38 8.95
CA GLY A 90 -14.02 1.60 9.64
C GLY A 90 -15.53 1.60 9.93
N ILE A 91 -16.35 1.21 8.96
CA ILE A 91 -17.81 1.10 9.12
C ILE A 91 -18.17 0.08 10.19
N SER A 92 -17.53 -1.09 10.20
CA SER A 92 -17.79 -2.13 11.21
C SER A 92 -17.48 -1.65 12.62
N VAL A 93 -16.41 -0.88 12.81
CA VAL A 93 -16.06 -0.28 14.11
C VAL A 93 -17.11 0.74 14.54
N VAL A 94 -17.55 1.61 13.63
CA VAL A 94 -18.60 2.61 13.92
C VAL A 94 -19.92 1.91 14.30
N VAL A 95 -20.33 0.89 13.56
CA VAL A 95 -21.56 0.12 13.85
C VAL A 95 -21.42 -0.60 15.20
N TYR A 96 -20.28 -1.16 15.50
CA TYR A 96 -20.02 -1.80 16.81
C TYR A 96 -20.19 -0.80 17.96
N ILE A 97 -19.57 0.39 17.86
CA ILE A 97 -19.60 1.38 18.95
C ILE A 97 -21.01 1.94 19.17
N PHE A 98 -21.72 2.27 18.09
CA PHE A 98 -22.95 3.05 18.20
C PHE A 98 -24.25 2.23 18.15
N ARG A 99 -24.23 0.98 17.70
CA ARG A 99 -25.46 0.26 17.42
C ARG A 99 -25.57 -1.13 18.01
N THR A 100 -24.59 -1.99 17.82
CA THR A 100 -24.75 -3.41 18.12
C THR A 100 -23.97 -3.90 19.32
N GLN A 101 -22.82 -3.34 19.62
CA GLN A 101 -21.82 -3.86 20.55
C GLN A 101 -21.54 -5.37 20.36
N ASP A 102 -21.84 -5.88 19.13
CA ASP A 102 -21.69 -7.28 18.77
C ASP A 102 -20.33 -7.47 18.09
N VAL A 103 -19.50 -8.30 18.71
CA VAL A 103 -18.16 -8.64 18.23
C VAL A 103 -18.19 -9.26 16.82
N LEU A 104 -19.27 -9.97 16.46
CA LEU A 104 -19.43 -10.54 15.11
C LEU A 104 -19.40 -9.47 14.03
N THR A 105 -19.93 -8.28 14.29
CA THR A 105 -19.86 -7.16 13.32
C THR A 105 -18.42 -6.77 12.99
N LEU A 106 -17.55 -6.75 14.01
CA LEU A 106 -16.13 -6.47 13.84
C LEU A 106 -15.43 -7.59 13.06
N VAL A 107 -15.76 -8.85 13.36
CA VAL A 107 -15.19 -10.01 12.65
C VAL A 107 -15.54 -9.98 11.17
N TYR A 108 -16.81 -9.74 10.83
CA TYR A 108 -17.22 -9.61 9.42
C TYR A 108 -16.54 -8.44 8.72
N GLY A 109 -16.47 -7.28 9.35
CA GLY A 109 -15.75 -6.13 8.81
C GLY A 109 -14.27 -6.42 8.57
N GLY A 110 -13.62 -7.11 9.51
CA GLY A 110 -12.22 -7.54 9.40
C GLY A 110 -11.98 -8.54 8.27
N LEU A 111 -12.87 -9.53 8.12
CA LEU A 111 -12.80 -10.50 7.02
C LEU A 111 -12.94 -9.83 5.65
N ILE A 112 -13.94 -8.97 5.49
CA ILE A 112 -14.15 -8.22 4.24
C ILE A 112 -12.92 -7.35 3.94
N GLN A 113 -12.40 -6.65 4.96
CA GLN A 113 -11.21 -5.82 4.85
C GLN A 113 -9.99 -6.65 4.41
N LEU A 114 -9.78 -7.81 5.01
CA LEU A 114 -8.68 -8.71 4.67
C LEU A 114 -8.80 -9.25 3.23
N LEU A 115 -10.01 -9.62 2.80
CA LEU A 115 -10.26 -10.10 1.44
C LEU A 115 -9.99 -9.00 0.39
N ILE A 116 -10.46 -7.77 0.63
CA ILE A 116 -10.18 -6.62 -0.24
C ILE A 116 -8.68 -6.35 -0.30
N GLY A 117 -8.00 -6.34 0.85
CA GLY A 117 -6.57 -6.14 0.93
C GLY A 117 -5.78 -7.20 0.17
N ALA A 118 -6.15 -8.48 0.33
CA ALA A 118 -5.53 -9.58 -0.38
C ALA A 118 -5.75 -9.50 -1.90
N ALA A 119 -6.96 -9.15 -2.34
CA ALA A 119 -7.27 -8.97 -3.76
C ALA A 119 -6.45 -7.82 -4.39
N LEU A 120 -6.33 -6.69 -3.68
CA LEU A 120 -5.50 -5.57 -4.12
C LEU A 120 -4.01 -5.92 -4.13
N LEU A 121 -3.54 -6.70 -3.16
CA LEU A 121 -2.15 -7.17 -3.13
C LEU A 121 -1.85 -8.08 -4.33
N VAL A 122 -2.65 -9.11 -4.54
CA VAL A 122 -2.45 -10.07 -5.65
C VAL A 122 -2.58 -9.36 -7.00
N GLY A 123 -3.62 -8.55 -7.17
CA GLY A 123 -3.82 -7.75 -8.40
C GLY A 123 -2.69 -6.75 -8.64
N GLY A 124 -2.26 -6.07 -7.58
CA GLY A 124 -1.17 -5.08 -7.65
C GLY A 124 0.17 -5.70 -8.00
N VAL A 125 0.52 -6.83 -7.38
CA VAL A 125 1.76 -7.57 -7.69
C VAL A 125 1.72 -8.13 -9.12
N ALA A 126 0.61 -8.75 -9.52
CA ALA A 126 0.49 -9.33 -10.86
C ALA A 126 0.58 -8.25 -11.96
N TRP A 127 -0.15 -7.15 -11.79
CA TRP A 127 -0.15 -6.06 -12.78
C TRP A 127 1.14 -5.25 -12.73
N GLY A 128 1.64 -4.92 -11.54
CA GLY A 128 2.90 -4.21 -11.34
C GLY A 128 4.09 -4.98 -11.92
N GLY A 129 4.17 -6.31 -11.64
CA GLY A 129 5.20 -7.19 -12.19
C GLY A 129 5.17 -7.25 -13.71
N HIS A 130 4.00 -7.50 -14.30
CA HIS A 130 3.86 -7.55 -15.76
C HIS A 130 4.27 -6.22 -16.45
N ARG A 131 3.95 -5.09 -15.82
CA ARG A 131 4.34 -3.78 -16.34
C ARG A 131 5.84 -3.53 -16.15
N TYR A 132 6.41 -3.94 -15.02
CA TYR A 132 7.84 -3.82 -14.73
C TYR A 132 8.67 -4.55 -15.78
N ASP A 133 8.30 -5.76 -16.17
CA ASP A 133 8.99 -6.54 -17.22
C ASP A 133 9.04 -5.80 -18.56
N LYS A 134 7.94 -5.13 -18.93
CA LYS A 134 7.88 -4.32 -20.17
C LYS A 134 8.74 -3.05 -20.12
N VAL A 135 8.91 -2.47 -18.94
CA VAL A 135 9.71 -1.24 -18.74
C VAL A 135 11.19 -1.57 -18.61
N SER A 136 11.52 -2.68 -17.92
CA SER A 136 12.91 -3.11 -17.71
C SER A 136 13.62 -3.46 -19.01
N SER A 137 12.95 -4.11 -19.95
CA SER A 137 13.52 -4.41 -21.27
C SER A 137 13.92 -3.14 -22.04
N LYS A 138 13.09 -2.10 -22.02
CA LYS A 138 13.39 -0.80 -22.63
C LYS A 138 14.53 -0.05 -21.93
N MET A 139 14.68 -0.21 -20.62
CA MET A 139 15.80 0.34 -19.87
C MET A 139 17.12 -0.34 -20.22
N LEU A 140 17.12 -1.66 -20.33
CA LEU A 140 18.31 -2.43 -20.76
C LEU A 140 18.75 -2.06 -22.19
N GLU A 141 17.83 -1.89 -23.13
CA GLU A 141 18.15 -1.41 -24.47
C GLU A 141 18.78 -0.01 -24.46
N ARG A 142 18.30 0.89 -23.61
CA ARG A 142 18.89 2.23 -23.46
C ARG A 142 20.30 2.17 -22.90
N VAL A 143 20.53 1.38 -21.85
CA VAL A 143 21.86 1.20 -21.27
C VAL A 143 22.83 0.58 -22.29
N ALA A 144 22.39 -0.43 -23.03
CA ALA A 144 23.20 -1.06 -24.08
C ALA A 144 23.60 -0.07 -25.19
N ARG A 145 22.70 0.83 -25.60
CA ARG A 145 23.00 1.88 -26.59
C ARG A 145 24.00 2.93 -26.06
N PHE A 146 23.99 3.22 -24.76
CA PHE A 146 24.95 4.14 -24.14
C PHE A 146 26.35 3.54 -24.03
N GLN A 147 26.48 2.23 -23.96
CA GLN A 147 27.79 1.55 -23.91
C GLN A 147 28.42 1.34 -25.29
N ALA A 148 27.62 1.47 -26.37
CA ALA A 148 28.07 1.26 -27.77
C ALA A 148 28.55 2.56 -28.47
N ASN A 149 28.41 3.72 -27.81
CA ASN A 149 28.92 5.02 -28.28
C ASN A 149 30.02 5.54 -27.36
#